data_00ac663894acdf91711134befc9e3a96
#
_entry.id   00ac663894acdf91711134befc9e3a96
#
_cell.length_a   1.000
_cell.length_b   1.000
_cell.length_c   1.000
_cell.angle_alpha   90.00
_cell.angle_beta   90.00
_cell.angle_gamma   90.00
#
_symmetry.space_group_name_H-M   'P 1'
#
loop_
_entity.id
_entity.type
_entity.pdbx_description
1 polymer ?
#
loop_
_entity_poly.entity_id
_entity_poly.type
_entity_poly.pdbx_seq_one_letter_code
_entity_poly.pdbx_strand_id
1 'polypeptide(L)'
;MTQNIFRMKKTTIQFASIVLILLSLSACKKWVDYNPREDFRVTELDYLRSESDYRTMAVSVYTPLQWLNQQVPVADIASDNSVAGGENASDVLPLQQIDDYTHTAVNSTLAELWQAAYEGINRANYMHQYKDKNPAGTAVSFAGKDALYGEVYFLRAYYYFQLVRMFGDVPLFTDKRLGLTESKSLKRAPKADVYKAIEDDLARAIAALPAVQVEKGRITKYAAQALLGKVYIYQNKFDAAAPVLESIITSNAFTLVSNFGSIFLASGENGPESVFEIQYSNNSPYYNWGAVNRGQGNYSIQQNGVRGLSGTAAMPYAPGWSTNLPTQNLAAAYQAGDQRKEATLFDVEAYKNANPQLNVTYQVAPFKNTGLYNHKYLPRKGETSGQVELNYLNNFRTIRYAEVLLLAAEAFNRSSTPNDAKARGYLNQVRQRAFGNTSQNSTASGTTLRQAIWDERRLELAMEGDRFFDLVRTGQAVGKIPGFTAGKHEVFPIPQQEVLISGLTQNPGY
;
A
#
# COMPACT_ATOMS: atom_id res chain seq x y z
N MET A 1 -41.30 53.45 63.99
CA MET A 1 -41.68 53.35 62.55
C MET A 1 -40.53 52.89 61.66
N THR A 2 -39.32 53.07 62.03
CA THR A 2 -38.09 52.79 61.22
C THR A 2 -37.72 51.30 61.14
N GLN A 3 -38.01 50.45 62.09
CA GLN A 3 -37.64 49.03 62.08
C GLN A 3 -38.54 48.16 61.11
N ASN A 4 -39.75 48.55 60.85
CA ASN A 4 -40.62 47.79 59.98
C ASN A 4 -40.36 48.03 58.47
N ILE A 5 -39.80 49.19 58.14
CA ILE A 5 -39.40 49.51 56.73
C ILE A 5 -38.16 48.71 56.30
N PHE A 6 -37.22 48.44 57.22
CA PHE A 6 -35.97 47.65 56.93
C PHE A 6 -36.29 46.16 56.79
N ARG A 7 -37.32 45.65 57.53
CA ARG A 7 -37.69 44.24 57.40
C ARG A 7 -38.46 43.96 56.10
N MET A 8 -39.33 44.89 55.67
CA MET A 8 -40.00 44.78 54.36
C MET A 8 -39.08 44.85 53.20
N LYS A 9 -38.06 45.70 53.20
CA LYS A 9 -37.02 45.76 52.14
C LYS A 9 -36.19 44.48 52.04
N LYS A 10 -35.86 43.85 53.16
CA LYS A 10 -35.12 42.58 53.17
C LYS A 10 -35.91 41.41 52.60
N THR A 11 -37.19 41.31 52.91
CA THR A 11 -38.12 40.26 52.42
C THR A 11 -38.36 40.42 50.90
N THR A 12 -38.52 41.66 50.43
CA THR A 12 -38.74 41.95 49.00
C THR A 12 -37.48 41.63 48.18
N ILE A 13 -36.26 41.91 48.69
CA ILE A 13 -34.99 41.56 48.04
C ILE A 13 -34.80 40.05 48.02
N GLN A 14 -35.14 39.34 49.09
CA GLN A 14 -35.05 37.88 49.12
C GLN A 14 -36.02 37.22 48.13
N PHE A 15 -37.26 37.73 48.02
CA PHE A 15 -38.25 37.24 47.09
C PHE A 15 -37.84 37.52 45.62
N ALA A 16 -37.29 38.71 45.35
CA ALA A 16 -36.78 39.06 44.03
C ALA A 16 -35.58 38.19 43.64
N SER A 17 -34.67 37.86 44.58
CA SER A 17 -33.54 36.97 44.34
C SER A 17 -33.95 35.52 44.08
N ILE A 18 -34.98 35.02 44.76
CA ILE A 18 -35.53 33.67 44.53
C ILE A 18 -36.21 33.57 43.17
N VAL A 19 -36.97 34.61 42.75
CA VAL A 19 -37.60 34.69 41.44
C VAL A 19 -36.57 34.77 40.32
N LEU A 20 -35.48 35.50 40.53
CA LEU A 20 -34.37 35.59 39.57
C LEU A 20 -33.63 34.26 39.40
N ILE A 21 -33.42 33.51 40.49
CA ILE A 21 -32.84 32.16 40.46
C ILE A 21 -33.75 31.15 39.77
N LEU A 22 -35.07 31.23 40.01
CA LEU A 22 -36.05 30.37 39.33
C LEU A 22 -36.23 30.67 37.86
N LEU A 23 -36.07 31.91 37.44
CA LEU A 23 -36.03 32.32 36.02
C LEU A 23 -34.74 31.91 35.30
N SER A 24 -33.62 31.81 36.02
CA SER A 24 -32.38 31.34 35.44
C SER A 24 -32.34 29.80 35.23
N LEU A 25 -33.16 29.04 35.97
CA LEU A 25 -33.25 27.58 35.80
C LEU A 25 -34.15 27.14 34.63
N SER A 26 -35.00 28.04 34.11
CA SER A 26 -35.84 27.75 32.95
C SER A 26 -35.27 28.17 31.59
N ALA A 27 -34.15 28.89 31.59
CA ALA A 27 -33.56 29.46 30.37
C ALA A 27 -32.61 28.52 29.60
N CYS A 28 -32.26 27.34 30.14
CA CYS A 28 -31.16 26.55 29.60
C CYS A 28 -31.54 25.30 28.80
N LYS A 29 -32.83 24.98 28.59
CA LYS A 29 -33.17 23.77 27.80
C LYS A 29 -32.82 23.90 26.31
N LYS A 30 -32.99 25.06 25.70
CA LYS A 30 -32.66 25.26 24.27
C LYS A 30 -31.17 25.34 23.95
N TRP A 31 -30.32 25.60 24.93
CA TRP A 31 -28.85 25.68 24.71
C TRP A 31 -28.14 24.34 24.84
N VAL A 32 -28.84 23.33 25.37
CA VAL A 32 -28.29 21.98 25.54
C VAL A 32 -28.82 21.01 24.49
N ASP A 33 -29.93 21.30 23.84
CA ASP A 33 -30.45 20.53 22.72
C ASP A 33 -29.73 20.95 21.44
N TYR A 34 -28.49 20.52 21.31
CA TYR A 34 -27.73 20.66 20.08
C TYR A 34 -28.30 19.74 18.99
N ASN A 35 -28.97 20.32 18.01
CA ASN A 35 -29.40 19.60 16.82
C ASN A 35 -28.38 19.80 15.70
N PRO A 36 -27.52 18.81 15.42
CA PRO A 36 -26.49 18.96 14.38
C PRO A 36 -27.05 19.30 12.99
N ARG A 37 -28.33 19.02 12.74
CA ARG A 37 -29.01 19.35 11.46
C ARG A 37 -29.28 20.83 11.28
N GLU A 38 -29.48 21.58 12.37
CA GLU A 38 -29.68 23.03 12.32
C GLU A 38 -28.39 23.78 11.93
N ASP A 39 -27.24 23.20 12.18
CA ASP A 39 -25.91 23.77 11.85
C ASP A 39 -25.35 23.25 10.50
N PHE A 40 -26.17 22.68 9.62
CA PHE A 40 -25.75 22.07 8.35
C PHE A 40 -24.70 20.96 8.51
N ARG A 41 -24.60 20.31 9.64
CA ARG A 41 -23.68 19.20 9.87
C ARG A 41 -24.33 17.87 9.49
N VAL A 42 -23.57 17.07 8.74
CA VAL A 42 -23.97 15.71 8.38
C VAL A 42 -23.80 14.81 9.61
N THR A 43 -24.89 14.22 10.11
CA THR A 43 -24.84 13.21 11.17
C THR A 43 -24.61 11.82 10.58
N GLU A 44 -24.26 10.84 11.41
CA GLU A 44 -24.17 9.45 10.95
C GLU A 44 -25.48 8.97 10.31
N LEU A 45 -26.65 9.41 10.83
CA LEU A 45 -27.97 9.08 10.28
C LEU A 45 -28.22 9.69 8.88
N ASP A 46 -27.45 10.70 8.50
CA ASP A 46 -27.55 11.38 7.21
C ASP A 46 -26.59 10.78 6.17
N TYR A 47 -25.76 9.83 6.57
CA TYR A 47 -24.78 9.17 5.71
C TYR A 47 -25.35 7.89 5.09
N LEU A 48 -24.84 7.51 3.91
CA LEU A 48 -25.21 6.29 3.19
C LEU A 48 -26.73 6.19 2.90
N ARG A 49 -27.36 7.28 2.46
CA ARG A 49 -28.79 7.32 2.11
C ARG A 49 -29.10 6.94 0.70
N SER A 50 -28.16 7.18 -0.21
CA SER A 50 -28.31 6.95 -1.65
C SER A 50 -27.24 6.01 -2.19
N GLU A 51 -27.47 5.45 -3.39
CA GLU A 51 -26.44 4.71 -4.14
C GLU A 51 -25.15 5.54 -4.30
N SER A 52 -25.29 6.84 -4.59
CA SER A 52 -24.15 7.75 -4.74
C SER A 52 -23.29 7.80 -3.49
N ASP A 53 -23.90 7.81 -2.30
CA ASP A 53 -23.17 7.83 -1.02
C ASP A 53 -22.37 6.54 -0.84
N TYR A 54 -22.95 5.37 -1.17
CA TYR A 54 -22.27 4.09 -1.12
C TYR A 54 -21.10 4.02 -2.09
N ARG A 55 -21.27 4.55 -3.32
CA ARG A 55 -20.18 4.62 -4.32
C ARG A 55 -19.05 5.54 -3.85
N THR A 56 -19.39 6.70 -3.30
CA THR A 56 -18.42 7.66 -2.73
C THR A 56 -17.69 7.05 -1.54
N MET A 57 -18.40 6.36 -0.66
CA MET A 57 -17.78 5.68 0.48
C MET A 57 -16.85 4.54 0.02
N ALA A 58 -17.23 3.77 -1.00
CA ALA A 58 -16.35 2.75 -1.57
C ALA A 58 -15.06 3.36 -2.13
N VAL A 59 -15.13 4.49 -2.83
CA VAL A 59 -13.95 5.23 -3.28
C VAL A 59 -13.08 5.64 -2.08
N SER A 60 -13.69 6.05 -0.97
CA SER A 60 -12.93 6.40 0.23
C SER A 60 -12.13 5.21 0.81
N VAL A 61 -12.57 3.97 0.57
CA VAL A 61 -11.82 2.76 1.00
C VAL A 61 -10.55 2.57 0.17
N TYR A 62 -10.50 3.04 -1.09
CA TYR A 62 -9.28 3.02 -1.91
C TYR A 62 -8.23 4.04 -1.45
N THR A 63 -8.66 5.19 -0.90
CA THR A 63 -7.76 6.31 -0.60
C THR A 63 -6.53 5.93 0.24
N PRO A 64 -6.63 5.14 1.32
CA PRO A 64 -5.46 4.78 2.11
C PRO A 64 -4.41 3.94 1.36
N LEU A 65 -4.76 3.29 0.23
CA LEU A 65 -3.80 2.57 -0.61
C LEU A 65 -2.67 3.48 -1.09
N GLN A 66 -3.00 4.73 -1.46
CA GLN A 66 -2.04 5.68 -2.01
C GLN A 66 -0.90 5.96 -1.04
N TRP A 67 -1.20 6.06 0.26
CA TRP A 67 -0.18 6.23 1.29
C TRP A 67 0.46 4.91 1.72
N LEU A 68 -0.33 3.85 1.87
CA LEU A 68 0.18 2.51 2.22
C LEU A 68 1.22 2.01 1.20
N ASN A 69 1.17 2.51 -0.04
CA ASN A 69 2.17 2.20 -1.08
C ASN A 69 3.60 2.62 -0.70
N GLN A 70 3.80 3.45 0.35
CA GLN A 70 5.12 3.69 0.94
C GLN A 70 5.78 2.42 1.51
N GLN A 71 5.04 1.33 1.65
CA GLN A 71 5.60 0.00 1.93
C GLN A 71 6.57 -0.49 0.82
N VAL A 72 6.45 0.01 -0.41
CA VAL A 72 7.33 -0.38 -1.53
C VAL A 72 8.77 0.05 -1.27
N PRO A 73 9.09 1.36 -1.11
CA PRO A 73 10.46 1.75 -0.78
C PRO A 73 10.96 1.14 0.56
N VAL A 74 10.07 0.92 1.55
CA VAL A 74 10.44 0.23 2.79
C VAL A 74 10.90 -1.20 2.52
N ALA A 75 10.17 -1.95 1.71
CA ALA A 75 10.50 -3.33 1.39
C ALA A 75 11.71 -3.46 0.42
N ASP A 76 11.88 -2.49 -0.48
CA ASP A 76 13.08 -2.43 -1.32
C ASP A 76 14.34 -2.21 -0.47
N ILE A 77 14.33 -1.20 0.40
CA ILE A 77 15.43 -0.81 1.30
C ILE A 77 15.73 -1.92 2.32
N ALA A 78 14.72 -2.60 2.86
CA ALA A 78 14.91 -3.73 3.76
C ALA A 78 15.50 -4.98 3.08
N SER A 79 15.79 -4.94 1.76
CA SER A 79 16.27 -6.08 1.00
C SER A 79 17.72 -5.90 0.50
N ASP A 80 18.24 -6.90 -0.23
CA ASP A 80 19.52 -6.83 -0.93
C ASP A 80 19.46 -6.07 -2.27
N ASN A 81 18.30 -5.50 -2.63
CA ASN A 81 18.11 -4.79 -3.90
C ASN A 81 18.35 -3.29 -3.79
N SER A 82 18.19 -2.68 -2.61
CA SER A 82 18.26 -1.23 -2.45
C SER A 82 18.90 -0.83 -1.14
N VAL A 83 19.31 0.43 -1.04
CA VAL A 83 19.79 1.09 0.19
C VAL A 83 19.05 2.41 0.40
N ALA A 84 18.91 2.82 1.66
CA ALA A 84 18.38 4.14 2.01
C ALA A 84 19.46 5.20 1.81
N GLY A 85 19.40 5.93 0.72
CA GLY A 85 20.28 7.07 0.46
C GLY A 85 19.82 8.33 1.20
N GLY A 86 19.81 9.46 0.50
CA GLY A 86 19.44 10.78 1.01
C GLY A 86 20.58 11.78 0.90
N GLU A 87 20.42 12.94 1.52
CA GLU A 87 21.43 13.99 1.48
C GLU A 87 22.61 13.70 2.41
N ASN A 88 22.32 13.14 3.59
CA ASN A 88 23.31 12.82 4.61
C ASN A 88 22.76 11.74 5.56
N ALA A 89 23.55 11.32 6.55
CA ALA A 89 23.20 10.27 7.49
C ALA A 89 22.01 10.57 8.42
N SER A 90 21.54 11.81 8.49
CA SER A 90 20.35 12.21 9.27
C SER A 90 19.12 12.54 8.40
N ASP A 91 19.29 12.61 7.09
CA ASP A 91 18.16 12.73 6.16
C ASP A 91 17.37 11.41 6.14
N VAL A 92 16.05 11.47 6.09
CA VAL A 92 15.15 10.30 6.08
C VAL A 92 15.51 9.19 7.09
N LEU A 93 15.92 9.59 8.29
CA LEU A 93 16.40 8.69 9.33
C LEU A 93 15.55 7.41 9.54
N PRO A 94 14.20 7.44 9.51
CA PRO A 94 13.39 6.23 9.62
C PRO A 94 13.67 5.18 8.54
N LEU A 95 13.93 5.60 7.29
CA LEU A 95 14.29 4.68 6.20
C LEU A 95 15.71 4.13 6.38
N GLN A 96 16.66 4.96 6.81
CA GLN A 96 18.04 4.53 7.08
C GLN A 96 18.09 3.52 8.23
N GLN A 97 17.27 3.70 9.28
CA GLN A 97 17.13 2.70 10.34
C GLN A 97 16.60 1.36 9.84
N ILE A 98 15.72 1.37 8.84
CA ILE A 98 15.20 0.14 8.22
C ILE A 98 16.30 -0.55 7.42
N ASP A 99 17.05 0.20 6.61
CA ASP A 99 18.19 -0.29 5.82
C ASP A 99 19.28 -0.92 6.70
N ASP A 100 19.64 -0.22 7.78
CA ASP A 100 20.70 -0.64 8.70
C ASP A 100 20.21 -1.64 9.78
N TYR A 101 18.95 -2.05 9.75
CA TYR A 101 18.32 -2.96 10.74
C TYR A 101 18.44 -2.49 12.19
N THR A 102 18.47 -1.16 12.40
CA THR A 102 18.51 -0.49 13.71
C THR A 102 17.17 0.11 14.11
N HIS A 103 16.13 -0.12 13.31
CA HIS A 103 14.78 0.37 13.58
C HIS A 103 14.18 -0.23 14.85
N THR A 104 13.37 0.57 15.53
CA THR A 104 12.67 0.22 16.76
C THR A 104 11.18 0.54 16.65
N ALA A 105 10.43 0.25 17.69
CA ALA A 105 8.98 0.52 17.77
C ALA A 105 8.59 2.00 17.59
N VAL A 106 9.51 2.94 17.71
CA VAL A 106 9.26 4.38 17.51
C VAL A 106 9.49 4.85 16.06
N ASN A 107 9.82 3.94 15.15
CA ASN A 107 10.03 4.28 13.75
C ASN A 107 8.74 4.84 13.13
N SER A 108 8.76 6.11 12.70
CA SER A 108 7.58 6.83 12.22
C SER A 108 7.04 6.27 10.90
N THR A 109 7.91 5.81 9.99
CA THR A 109 7.46 5.24 8.71
C THR A 109 6.66 3.96 8.92
N LEU A 110 7.10 3.08 9.82
CA LEU A 110 6.36 1.86 10.16
C LEU A 110 5.02 2.17 10.84
N ALA A 111 4.99 3.19 11.72
CA ALA A 111 3.76 3.65 12.35
C ALA A 111 2.75 4.20 11.35
N GLU A 112 3.21 4.98 10.36
CA GLU A 112 2.34 5.51 9.29
C GLU A 112 1.74 4.41 8.41
N LEU A 113 2.52 3.37 8.08
CA LEU A 113 2.01 2.23 7.30
C LEU A 113 0.96 1.43 8.07
N TRP A 114 1.17 1.22 9.37
CA TRP A 114 0.19 0.62 10.26
C TRP A 114 -1.11 1.43 10.27
N GLN A 115 -1.02 2.74 10.50
CA GLN A 115 -2.17 3.64 10.53
C GLN A 115 -2.94 3.64 9.20
N ALA A 116 -2.24 3.74 8.07
CA ALA A 116 -2.87 3.75 6.75
C ALA A 116 -3.64 2.46 6.47
N ALA A 117 -3.08 1.30 6.86
CA ALA A 117 -3.75 0.01 6.67
C ALA A 117 -5.01 -0.10 7.54
N TYR A 118 -4.93 0.27 8.83
CA TYR A 118 -6.10 0.24 9.72
C TYR A 118 -7.14 1.30 9.39
N GLU A 119 -6.76 2.44 8.84
CA GLU A 119 -7.70 3.41 8.28
C GLU A 119 -8.53 2.78 7.16
N GLY A 120 -7.89 2.08 6.22
CA GLY A 120 -8.56 1.35 5.14
C GLY A 120 -9.50 0.25 5.67
N ILE A 121 -9.06 -0.53 6.65
CA ILE A 121 -9.87 -1.56 7.32
C ILE A 121 -11.11 -0.95 7.99
N ASN A 122 -10.94 0.14 8.73
CA ASN A 122 -12.06 0.81 9.39
C ASN A 122 -13.10 1.34 8.41
N ARG A 123 -12.67 1.90 7.28
CA ARG A 123 -13.56 2.36 6.21
C ARG A 123 -14.30 1.19 5.55
N ALA A 124 -13.59 0.09 5.29
CA ALA A 124 -14.19 -1.14 4.75
C ALA A 124 -15.23 -1.74 5.73
N ASN A 125 -14.90 -1.78 7.01
CA ASN A 125 -15.78 -2.29 8.04
C ASN A 125 -17.02 -1.41 8.25
N TYR A 126 -16.89 -0.08 8.11
CA TYR A 126 -18.03 0.83 8.13
C TYR A 126 -19.02 0.52 6.99
N MET A 127 -18.51 0.29 5.77
CA MET A 127 -19.36 -0.16 4.68
C MET A 127 -19.98 -1.53 4.95
N HIS A 128 -19.20 -2.48 5.46
CA HIS A 128 -19.70 -3.82 5.78
C HIS A 128 -20.82 -3.78 6.83
N GLN A 129 -20.66 -2.98 7.89
CA GLN A 129 -21.65 -2.78 8.95
C GLN A 129 -23.00 -2.33 8.39
N TYR A 130 -22.99 -1.48 7.36
CA TYR A 130 -24.20 -0.89 6.76
C TYR A 130 -24.53 -1.48 5.37
N LYS A 131 -24.14 -2.74 5.14
CA LYS A 131 -24.38 -3.41 3.86
C LYS A 131 -25.87 -3.61 3.59
N ASP A 132 -26.63 -4.06 4.56
CA ASP A 132 -28.03 -4.47 4.37
C ASP A 132 -29.03 -3.42 4.84
N LYS A 133 -28.65 -2.62 5.84
CA LYS A 133 -29.41 -1.47 6.32
C LYS A 133 -28.46 -0.30 6.53
N ASN A 134 -28.87 0.88 6.06
CA ASN A 134 -28.11 2.11 6.27
C ASN A 134 -28.16 2.55 7.75
N PRO A 135 -27.40 3.58 8.18
CA PRO A 135 -27.44 4.08 9.55
C PRO A 135 -28.82 4.49 10.06
N ALA A 136 -29.73 4.92 9.17
CA ALA A 136 -31.12 5.24 9.50
C ALA A 136 -32.04 4.01 9.56
N GLY A 137 -31.52 2.78 9.38
CA GLY A 137 -32.28 1.53 9.42
C GLY A 137 -33.00 1.17 8.13
N THR A 138 -32.85 1.96 7.04
CA THR A 138 -33.46 1.69 5.73
C THR A 138 -32.73 0.58 5.00
N ALA A 139 -33.47 -0.34 4.38
CA ALA A 139 -32.89 -1.40 3.56
C ALA A 139 -32.10 -0.84 2.36
N VAL A 140 -30.94 -1.42 2.10
CA VAL A 140 -30.00 -1.00 1.03
C VAL A 140 -30.11 -1.94 -0.14
N SER A 141 -30.59 -1.40 -1.27
CA SER A 141 -30.70 -2.15 -2.54
C SER A 141 -30.46 -1.22 -3.72
N PHE A 142 -29.49 -1.57 -4.58
CA PHE A 142 -29.20 -0.90 -5.85
C PHE A 142 -28.46 -1.85 -6.80
N ALA A 143 -28.52 -1.54 -8.09
CA ALA A 143 -27.84 -2.34 -9.12
C ALA A 143 -26.30 -2.27 -8.92
N GLY A 144 -25.63 -3.44 -8.98
CA GLY A 144 -24.18 -3.51 -8.80
C GLY A 144 -23.70 -3.42 -7.34
N LYS A 145 -24.61 -3.45 -6.36
CA LYS A 145 -24.26 -3.47 -4.92
C LYS A 145 -23.23 -4.57 -4.59
N ASP A 146 -23.46 -5.80 -5.06
CA ASP A 146 -22.58 -6.92 -4.74
C ASP A 146 -21.18 -6.72 -5.34
N ALA A 147 -21.07 -6.22 -6.56
CA ALA A 147 -19.78 -5.89 -7.16
C ALA A 147 -19.04 -4.79 -6.36
N LEU A 148 -19.76 -3.74 -5.93
CA LEU A 148 -19.21 -2.69 -5.09
C LEU A 148 -18.65 -3.24 -3.76
N TYR A 149 -19.38 -4.16 -3.12
CA TYR A 149 -18.90 -4.84 -1.92
C TYR A 149 -17.78 -5.83 -2.19
N GLY A 150 -17.72 -6.42 -3.38
CA GLY A 150 -16.57 -7.19 -3.84
C GLY A 150 -15.27 -6.39 -3.82
N GLU A 151 -15.32 -5.12 -4.26
CA GLU A 151 -14.18 -4.20 -4.17
C GLU A 151 -13.78 -3.93 -2.70
N VAL A 152 -14.76 -3.68 -1.83
CA VAL A 152 -14.53 -3.42 -0.40
C VAL A 152 -13.88 -4.62 0.30
N TYR A 153 -14.31 -5.84 0.00
CA TYR A 153 -13.72 -7.06 0.55
C TYR A 153 -12.30 -7.27 0.05
N PHE A 154 -12.04 -7.06 -1.25
CA PHE A 154 -10.67 -7.08 -1.77
C PHE A 154 -9.76 -6.08 -1.04
N LEU A 155 -10.20 -4.84 -0.88
CA LEU A 155 -9.42 -3.79 -0.24
C LEU A 155 -9.11 -4.14 1.22
N ARG A 156 -10.09 -4.67 1.98
CA ARG A 156 -9.88 -5.09 3.35
C ARG A 156 -8.88 -6.25 3.43
N ALA A 157 -9.01 -7.23 2.56
CA ALA A 157 -8.07 -8.33 2.43
C ALA A 157 -6.65 -7.83 2.10
N TYR A 158 -6.53 -6.87 1.18
CA TYR A 158 -5.25 -6.26 0.82
C TYR A 158 -4.60 -5.55 2.01
N TYR A 159 -5.35 -4.76 2.76
CA TYR A 159 -4.86 -4.07 3.96
C TYR A 159 -4.37 -5.07 5.02
N TYR A 160 -5.14 -6.10 5.31
CA TYR A 160 -4.71 -7.15 6.23
C TYR A 160 -3.51 -7.95 5.72
N PHE A 161 -3.41 -8.18 4.41
CA PHE A 161 -2.25 -8.85 3.82
C PHE A 161 -0.97 -8.02 3.99
N GLN A 162 -1.05 -6.69 3.82
CA GLN A 162 0.09 -5.81 4.11
C GLN A 162 0.48 -5.88 5.59
N LEU A 163 -0.50 -5.79 6.49
CA LEU A 163 -0.24 -5.85 7.94
C LEU A 163 0.38 -7.17 8.37
N VAL A 164 -0.17 -8.31 7.94
CA VAL A 164 0.30 -9.63 8.41
C VAL A 164 1.70 -9.94 7.89
N ARG A 165 2.06 -9.55 6.66
CA ARG A 165 3.40 -9.77 6.12
C ARG A 165 4.45 -8.83 6.71
N MET A 166 4.04 -7.61 7.13
CA MET A 166 4.95 -6.64 7.76
C MET A 166 5.09 -6.86 9.27
N PHE A 167 4.01 -7.16 9.98
CA PHE A 167 3.98 -7.12 11.45
C PHE A 167 3.65 -8.48 12.11
N GLY A 168 3.34 -9.50 11.32
CA GLY A 168 2.98 -10.81 11.85
C GLY A 168 1.58 -10.83 12.45
N ASP A 169 1.45 -11.24 13.71
CA ASP A 169 0.18 -11.19 14.43
C ASP A 169 -0.28 -9.76 14.60
N VAL A 170 -1.54 -9.46 14.27
CA VAL A 170 -2.11 -8.10 14.30
C VAL A 170 -3.56 -8.12 14.80
N PRO A 171 -4.09 -7.01 15.35
CA PRO A 171 -5.51 -6.93 15.69
C PRO A 171 -6.42 -7.24 14.50
N LEU A 172 -7.36 -8.15 14.70
CA LEU A 172 -8.31 -8.60 13.68
C LEU A 172 -9.74 -8.23 14.08
N PHE A 173 -10.42 -7.46 13.25
CA PHE A 173 -11.82 -7.09 13.39
C PHE A 173 -12.43 -6.85 12.00
N THR A 174 -13.55 -7.49 11.71
CA THR A 174 -14.15 -7.51 10.36
C THR A 174 -15.63 -7.14 10.32
N ASP A 175 -16.28 -6.99 11.47
CA ASP A 175 -17.74 -6.84 11.54
C ASP A 175 -18.19 -5.39 11.46
N LYS A 176 -17.48 -4.49 12.15
CA LYS A 176 -17.85 -3.08 12.28
C LYS A 176 -16.62 -2.17 12.40
N ARG A 177 -16.82 -0.89 12.17
CA ARG A 177 -15.84 0.14 12.50
C ARG A 177 -15.63 0.18 14.03
N LEU A 178 -14.37 0.30 14.45
CA LEU A 178 -14.06 0.46 15.87
C LEU A 178 -14.05 1.93 16.27
N GLY A 179 -14.62 2.21 17.43
CA GLY A 179 -14.48 3.47 18.12
C GLY A 179 -13.26 3.53 19.02
N LEU A 180 -12.96 4.70 19.57
CA LEU A 180 -11.79 4.95 20.41
C LEU A 180 -11.75 4.06 21.68
N THR A 181 -12.90 3.74 22.27
CA THR A 181 -12.97 2.91 23.48
C THR A 181 -12.71 1.44 23.17
N GLU A 182 -13.27 0.95 22.07
CA GLU A 182 -13.14 -0.45 21.66
C GLU A 182 -11.71 -0.79 21.21
N SER A 183 -11.03 0.15 20.55
CA SER A 183 -9.64 -0.03 20.10
C SER A 183 -8.67 -0.30 21.25
N LYS A 184 -8.93 0.21 22.44
CA LYS A 184 -8.09 0.03 23.63
C LYS A 184 -8.08 -1.38 24.20
N SER A 185 -9.05 -2.21 23.84
CA SER A 185 -9.18 -3.59 24.35
C SER A 185 -8.78 -4.67 23.33
N LEU A 186 -8.35 -4.26 22.14
CA LEU A 186 -7.94 -5.18 21.09
C LEU A 186 -6.71 -5.99 21.49
N LYS A 187 -6.69 -7.24 21.04
CA LYS A 187 -5.54 -8.15 21.12
C LYS A 187 -5.05 -8.45 19.71
N ARG A 188 -3.79 -8.81 19.59
CA ARG A 188 -3.25 -9.35 18.34
C ARG A 188 -3.85 -10.74 18.12
N ALA A 189 -4.43 -10.96 16.95
CA ALA A 189 -4.86 -12.28 16.49
C ALA A 189 -3.66 -13.01 15.88
N PRO A 190 -3.59 -14.34 16.04
CA PRO A 190 -2.59 -15.15 15.35
C PRO A 190 -2.63 -14.92 13.83
N LYS A 191 -1.47 -14.86 13.19
CA LYS A 191 -1.38 -14.65 11.72
C LYS A 191 -2.21 -15.65 10.92
N ALA A 192 -2.43 -16.87 11.42
CA ALA A 192 -3.27 -17.87 10.76
C ALA A 192 -4.75 -17.41 10.67
N ASP A 193 -5.28 -16.78 11.72
CA ASP A 193 -6.64 -16.25 11.75
C ASP A 193 -6.77 -15.03 10.82
N VAL A 194 -5.73 -14.18 10.77
CA VAL A 194 -5.66 -13.06 9.84
C VAL A 194 -5.67 -13.55 8.39
N TYR A 195 -4.85 -14.57 8.06
CA TYR A 195 -4.86 -15.19 6.74
C TYR A 195 -6.20 -15.80 6.38
N LYS A 196 -6.88 -16.45 7.34
CA LYS A 196 -8.21 -16.98 7.10
C LYS A 196 -9.22 -15.88 6.76
N ALA A 197 -9.21 -14.77 7.48
CA ALA A 197 -10.08 -13.62 7.19
C ALA A 197 -9.79 -13.02 5.81
N ILE A 198 -8.51 -12.95 5.40
CA ILE A 198 -8.10 -12.52 4.05
C ILE A 198 -8.67 -13.47 2.99
N GLU A 199 -8.54 -14.78 3.17
CA GLU A 199 -9.07 -15.80 2.25
C GLU A 199 -10.60 -15.72 2.12
N ASP A 200 -11.31 -15.55 3.24
CA ASP A 200 -12.77 -15.42 3.28
C ASP A 200 -13.24 -14.14 2.53
N ASP A 201 -12.55 -13.01 2.72
CA ASP A 201 -12.86 -11.76 2.01
C ASP A 201 -12.55 -11.87 0.51
N LEU A 202 -11.42 -12.48 0.12
CA LEU A 202 -11.07 -12.70 -1.28
C LEU A 202 -12.03 -13.67 -1.97
N ALA A 203 -12.52 -14.71 -1.28
CA ALA A 203 -13.54 -15.59 -1.82
C ALA A 203 -14.85 -14.84 -2.12
N ARG A 204 -15.29 -13.96 -1.19
CA ARG A 204 -16.45 -13.08 -1.41
C ARG A 204 -16.20 -12.12 -2.58
N ALA A 205 -15.02 -11.52 -2.66
CA ALA A 205 -14.64 -10.61 -3.74
C ALA A 205 -14.69 -11.32 -5.10
N ILE A 206 -14.10 -12.51 -5.22
CA ILE A 206 -14.08 -13.31 -6.46
C ILE A 206 -15.49 -13.68 -6.92
N ALA A 207 -16.39 -14.00 -5.98
CA ALA A 207 -17.78 -14.35 -6.30
C ALA A 207 -18.61 -13.15 -6.80
N ALA A 208 -18.29 -11.94 -6.32
CA ALA A 208 -19.08 -10.74 -6.58
C ALA A 208 -18.54 -9.86 -7.73
N LEU A 209 -17.23 -9.87 -7.96
CA LEU A 209 -16.57 -8.97 -8.90
C LEU A 209 -16.72 -9.46 -10.36
N PRO A 210 -16.94 -8.53 -11.31
CA PRO A 210 -16.87 -8.84 -12.73
C PRO A 210 -15.42 -9.07 -13.20
N ALA A 211 -15.25 -9.77 -14.30
CA ALA A 211 -13.94 -9.96 -14.93
C ALA A 211 -13.37 -8.65 -15.52
N VAL A 212 -14.27 -7.75 -15.96
CA VAL A 212 -13.93 -6.44 -16.54
C VAL A 212 -14.77 -5.38 -15.84
N GLN A 213 -14.15 -4.30 -15.42
CA GLN A 213 -14.83 -3.11 -14.87
C GLN A 213 -15.05 -2.05 -15.95
N VAL A 214 -16.14 -1.31 -15.83
CA VAL A 214 -16.44 -0.19 -16.74
C VAL A 214 -15.43 0.96 -16.50
N GLU A 215 -15.16 1.27 -15.23
CA GLU A 215 -14.20 2.29 -14.85
C GLU A 215 -12.80 1.65 -14.69
N LYS A 216 -11.82 2.18 -15.42
CA LYS A 216 -10.44 1.75 -15.29
C LYS A 216 -9.91 2.00 -13.86
N GLY A 217 -9.08 1.10 -13.38
CA GLY A 217 -8.52 1.17 -12.04
C GLY A 217 -9.39 0.56 -10.93
N ARG A 218 -10.66 0.22 -11.23
CA ARG A 218 -11.50 -0.56 -10.31
C ARG A 218 -11.04 -2.01 -10.23
N ILE A 219 -11.19 -2.60 -9.06
CA ILE A 219 -10.79 -3.98 -8.79
C ILE A 219 -11.65 -4.95 -9.60
N THR A 220 -10.98 -5.89 -10.28
CA THR A 220 -11.62 -6.95 -11.05
C THR A 220 -11.57 -8.29 -10.31
N LYS A 221 -12.34 -9.27 -10.78
CA LYS A 221 -12.25 -10.66 -10.32
C LYS A 221 -10.82 -11.20 -10.43
N TYR A 222 -10.12 -10.86 -11.51
CA TYR A 222 -8.73 -11.33 -11.71
C TYR A 222 -7.75 -10.73 -10.71
N ALA A 223 -7.92 -9.47 -10.31
CA ALA A 223 -7.13 -8.87 -9.24
C ALA A 223 -7.33 -9.63 -7.91
N ALA A 224 -8.57 -10.00 -7.58
CA ALA A 224 -8.87 -10.76 -6.38
C ALA A 224 -8.31 -12.20 -6.44
N GLN A 225 -8.36 -12.86 -7.59
CA GLN A 225 -7.74 -14.18 -7.79
C GLN A 225 -6.21 -14.11 -7.70
N ALA A 226 -5.57 -13.07 -8.28
CA ALA A 226 -4.13 -12.89 -8.22
C ALA A 226 -3.64 -12.67 -6.77
N LEU A 227 -4.35 -11.82 -6.02
CA LEU A 227 -4.05 -11.62 -4.60
C LEU A 227 -4.26 -12.90 -3.79
N LEU A 228 -5.34 -13.66 -4.04
CA LEU A 228 -5.59 -14.93 -3.36
C LEU A 228 -4.47 -15.96 -3.66
N GLY A 229 -4.05 -16.07 -4.91
CA GLY A 229 -2.91 -16.90 -5.28
C GLY A 229 -1.63 -16.51 -4.56
N LYS A 230 -1.32 -15.21 -4.48
CA LYS A 230 -0.18 -14.68 -3.71
C LYS A 230 -0.30 -15.00 -2.21
N VAL A 231 -1.48 -14.81 -1.62
CA VAL A 231 -1.78 -15.16 -0.20
C VAL A 231 -1.55 -16.64 0.07
N TYR A 232 -1.94 -17.53 -0.83
CA TYR A 232 -1.68 -18.96 -0.70
C TYR A 232 -0.19 -19.30 -0.77
N ILE A 233 0.57 -18.67 -1.67
CA ILE A 233 2.04 -18.84 -1.76
C ILE A 233 2.72 -18.47 -0.43
N TYR A 234 2.30 -17.36 0.21
CA TYR A 234 2.85 -16.91 1.50
C TYR A 234 2.56 -17.89 2.64
N GLN A 235 1.54 -18.74 2.50
CA GLN A 235 1.19 -19.78 3.46
C GLN A 235 1.70 -21.18 3.06
N ASN A 236 2.48 -21.31 1.98
CA ASN A 236 2.89 -22.57 1.39
C ASN A 236 1.73 -23.50 0.96
N LYS A 237 0.55 -22.92 0.66
CA LYS A 237 -0.64 -23.63 0.14
C LYS A 237 -0.57 -23.74 -1.38
N PHE A 238 0.47 -24.41 -1.91
CA PHE A 238 0.76 -24.44 -3.35
C PHE A 238 -0.32 -25.14 -4.17
N ASP A 239 -0.90 -26.22 -3.64
CA ASP A 239 -2.00 -26.94 -4.30
C ASP A 239 -3.26 -26.07 -4.47
N ALA A 240 -3.49 -25.14 -3.55
CA ALA A 240 -4.59 -24.18 -3.66
C ALA A 240 -4.22 -22.99 -4.58
N ALA A 241 -2.96 -22.55 -4.58
CA ALA A 241 -2.49 -21.44 -5.39
C ALA A 241 -2.51 -21.75 -6.89
N ALA A 242 -2.05 -22.95 -7.28
CA ALA A 242 -1.88 -23.34 -8.68
C ALA A 242 -3.14 -23.16 -9.53
N PRO A 243 -4.31 -23.75 -9.19
CA PRO A 243 -5.51 -23.60 -10.02
C PRO A 243 -6.06 -22.16 -10.06
N VAL A 244 -5.94 -21.41 -8.97
CA VAL A 244 -6.39 -20.00 -8.93
C VAL A 244 -5.57 -19.14 -9.88
N LEU A 245 -4.23 -19.25 -9.82
CA LEU A 245 -3.34 -18.49 -10.70
C LEU A 245 -3.47 -18.94 -12.17
N GLU A 246 -3.59 -20.26 -12.40
CA GLU A 246 -3.80 -20.80 -13.75
C GLU A 246 -5.09 -20.31 -14.38
N SER A 247 -6.15 -20.11 -13.60
CA SER A 247 -7.42 -19.60 -14.11
C SER A 247 -7.29 -18.18 -14.72
N ILE A 248 -6.38 -17.36 -14.20
CA ILE A 248 -6.07 -16.04 -14.77
C ILE A 248 -5.29 -16.20 -16.08
N ILE A 249 -4.31 -17.10 -16.10
CA ILE A 249 -3.46 -17.33 -17.29
C ILE A 249 -4.30 -17.86 -18.45
N THR A 250 -5.14 -18.86 -18.20
CA THR A 250 -5.99 -19.49 -19.21
C THR A 250 -7.16 -18.62 -19.66
N SER A 251 -7.49 -17.55 -18.93
CA SER A 251 -8.50 -16.57 -19.37
C SER A 251 -8.08 -15.76 -20.59
N ASN A 252 -6.77 -15.67 -20.86
CA ASN A 252 -6.15 -14.83 -21.89
C ASN A 252 -6.53 -13.33 -21.76
N ALA A 253 -6.89 -12.88 -20.56
CA ALA A 253 -7.25 -11.49 -20.31
C ALA A 253 -6.03 -10.55 -20.23
N PHE A 254 -4.84 -11.11 -20.03
CA PHE A 254 -3.58 -10.37 -19.87
C PHE A 254 -2.50 -10.91 -20.78
N THR A 255 -1.54 -10.05 -21.12
CA THR A 255 -0.37 -10.42 -21.93
C THR A 255 0.87 -9.70 -21.43
N LEU A 256 2.06 -10.32 -21.58
CA LEU A 256 3.33 -9.65 -21.32
C LEU A 256 3.56 -8.55 -22.38
N VAL A 257 3.88 -7.35 -21.92
CA VAL A 257 4.24 -6.23 -22.80
C VAL A 257 5.68 -6.41 -23.27
N SER A 258 5.91 -6.40 -24.59
CA SER A 258 7.21 -6.65 -25.18
C SER A 258 8.26 -5.61 -24.77
N ASN A 259 7.90 -4.32 -24.77
CA ASN A 259 8.77 -3.26 -24.26
C ASN A 259 8.56 -3.12 -22.75
N PHE A 260 9.42 -3.76 -21.97
CA PHE A 260 9.33 -3.78 -20.52
C PHE A 260 9.29 -2.38 -19.87
N GLY A 261 10.11 -1.46 -20.37
CA GLY A 261 10.16 -0.10 -19.81
C GLY A 261 8.87 0.68 -19.98
N SER A 262 8.10 0.41 -21.03
CA SER A 262 6.82 1.11 -21.30
C SER A 262 5.73 0.80 -20.28
N ILE A 263 5.83 -0.33 -19.56
CA ILE A 263 4.88 -0.71 -18.49
C ILE A 263 4.80 0.38 -17.41
N PHE A 264 5.95 1.00 -17.09
CA PHE A 264 6.09 1.93 -15.97
C PHE A 264 5.89 3.40 -16.33
N LEU A 265 5.56 3.69 -17.58
CA LEU A 265 5.20 5.03 -18.02
C LEU A 265 3.73 5.32 -17.72
N ALA A 266 3.36 6.60 -17.57
CA ALA A 266 1.96 7.01 -17.45
C ALA A 266 1.10 6.52 -18.64
N SER A 267 1.67 6.46 -19.85
CA SER A 267 1.01 5.89 -21.03
C SER A 267 0.80 4.37 -20.97
N GLY A 268 1.49 3.67 -20.09
CA GLY A 268 1.35 2.22 -19.88
C GLY A 268 0.36 1.82 -18.80
N GLU A 269 -0.27 2.81 -18.13
CA GLU A 269 -1.22 2.59 -17.06
C GLU A 269 -2.44 1.79 -17.47
N ASN A 270 -2.88 0.89 -16.58
CA ASN A 270 -4.03 0.02 -16.82
C ASN A 270 -3.93 -0.72 -18.17
N GLY A 271 -2.69 -1.03 -18.57
CA GLY A 271 -2.36 -1.69 -19.83
C GLY A 271 -2.53 -3.21 -19.78
N PRO A 272 -2.15 -3.92 -20.89
CA PRO A 272 -2.40 -5.35 -21.03
C PRO A 272 -1.71 -6.26 -19.98
N GLU A 273 -0.66 -5.79 -19.33
CA GLU A 273 0.05 -6.52 -18.28
C GLU A 273 -0.45 -6.18 -16.87
N SER A 274 -1.28 -5.13 -16.73
CA SER A 274 -1.76 -4.65 -15.44
C SER A 274 -2.92 -5.49 -14.91
N VAL A 275 -2.70 -6.19 -13.80
CA VAL A 275 -3.76 -6.93 -13.08
C VAL A 275 -4.38 -6.07 -12.00
N PHE A 276 -3.55 -5.30 -11.28
CA PHE A 276 -4.01 -4.32 -10.30
C PHE A 276 -3.00 -3.19 -10.16
N GLU A 277 -3.48 -1.95 -10.21
CA GLU A 277 -2.69 -0.74 -9.98
C GLU A 277 -3.30 0.11 -8.88
N ILE A 278 -2.45 0.74 -8.08
CA ILE A 278 -2.87 1.84 -7.22
C ILE A 278 -2.90 3.09 -8.08
N GLN A 279 -4.10 3.67 -8.20
CA GLN A 279 -4.33 4.84 -9.03
C GLN A 279 -3.87 6.11 -8.32
N TYR A 280 -3.19 7.00 -9.04
CA TYR A 280 -2.76 8.31 -8.59
C TYR A 280 -3.25 9.41 -9.52
N SER A 281 -3.21 10.64 -9.06
CA SER A 281 -3.61 11.81 -9.84
C SER A 281 -2.83 13.05 -9.41
N ASN A 282 -2.44 13.86 -10.37
CA ASN A 282 -1.88 15.18 -10.12
C ASN A 282 -2.94 16.31 -10.12
N ASN A 283 -4.23 15.97 -10.18
CA ASN A 283 -5.33 16.95 -10.16
C ASN A 283 -5.50 17.62 -8.81
N SER A 284 -5.07 16.98 -7.71
CA SER A 284 -5.01 17.62 -6.40
C SER A 284 -3.70 18.44 -6.32
N PRO A 285 -3.75 19.76 -6.39
CA PRO A 285 -2.55 20.60 -6.32
C PRO A 285 -1.99 20.68 -4.90
N TYR A 286 -2.64 20.03 -3.95
CA TYR A 286 -2.41 20.17 -2.53
C TYR A 286 -1.95 18.86 -1.91
N TYR A 287 -0.78 18.90 -1.33
CA TYR A 287 -0.27 17.88 -0.44
C TYR A 287 0.06 18.52 0.91
N ASN A 288 -0.43 17.92 1.99
CA ASN A 288 -0.05 18.33 3.33
C ASN A 288 0.82 17.21 3.95
N TRP A 289 1.98 17.58 4.46
CA TRP A 289 2.85 16.68 5.22
C TRP A 289 2.22 16.14 6.52
N GLY A 290 1.05 16.65 6.89
CA GLY A 290 0.26 16.16 8.02
C GLY A 290 -0.67 15.00 7.65
N ALA A 291 -1.09 14.24 8.67
CA ALA A 291 -1.91 13.04 8.52
C ALA A 291 -3.31 13.26 7.90
N VAL A 292 -3.80 14.50 7.77
CA VAL A 292 -5.21 14.78 7.54
C VAL A 292 -5.56 15.02 6.06
N ASN A 293 -4.65 15.57 5.25
CA ASN A 293 -4.90 15.86 3.83
C ASN A 293 -3.72 15.38 2.98
N ARG A 294 -3.61 14.07 2.85
CA ARG A 294 -2.69 13.47 1.89
C ARG A 294 -3.22 13.73 0.50
N GLY A 295 -2.41 14.33 -0.37
CA GLY A 295 -2.73 14.52 -1.77
C GLY A 295 -2.96 13.19 -2.49
N GLN A 296 -3.38 13.26 -3.74
CA GLN A 296 -3.62 12.07 -4.57
C GLN A 296 -2.41 11.70 -5.44
N GLY A 297 -1.29 12.36 -5.29
CA GLY A 297 -0.07 12.12 -6.06
C GLY A 297 0.77 10.97 -5.52
N ASN A 298 1.57 10.35 -6.40
CA ASN A 298 2.51 9.31 -6.06
C ASN A 298 3.80 9.89 -5.48
N TYR A 299 3.85 10.01 -4.18
CA TYR A 299 4.98 10.52 -3.43
C TYR A 299 6.26 9.68 -3.58
N SER A 300 6.14 8.34 -3.74
CA SER A 300 7.31 7.46 -3.82
C SER A 300 8.19 7.72 -5.04
N ILE A 301 7.66 8.34 -6.09
CA ILE A 301 8.44 8.74 -7.27
C ILE A 301 9.55 9.73 -6.89
N GLN A 302 9.25 10.72 -6.06
CA GLN A 302 10.24 11.68 -5.59
C GLN A 302 11.41 11.01 -4.86
N GLN A 303 11.15 9.95 -4.12
CA GLN A 303 12.16 9.18 -3.38
C GLN A 303 13.15 8.46 -4.31
N ASN A 304 12.72 8.07 -5.51
CA ASN A 304 13.52 7.32 -6.49
C ASN A 304 14.42 8.21 -7.36
N GLY A 305 14.19 9.53 -7.37
CA GLY A 305 14.86 10.44 -8.30
C GLY A 305 16.28 10.83 -7.90
N VAL A 306 17.02 11.28 -8.90
CA VAL A 306 18.40 11.76 -8.75
C VAL A 306 18.42 13.10 -8.02
N ARG A 307 19.16 13.21 -6.93
CA ARG A 307 19.29 14.46 -6.16
C ARG A 307 20.05 15.53 -6.95
N GLY A 308 19.50 16.74 -6.97
CA GLY A 308 20.11 17.89 -7.65
C GLY A 308 20.23 17.72 -9.17
N LEU A 309 19.45 16.82 -9.78
CA LEU A 309 19.46 16.61 -11.23
C LEU A 309 19.02 17.89 -11.95
N SER A 310 19.84 18.35 -12.87
CA SER A 310 19.58 19.49 -13.73
C SER A 310 20.13 19.25 -15.14
N GLY A 311 19.60 19.99 -16.10
CA GLY A 311 20.01 19.91 -17.51
C GLY A 311 19.13 20.81 -18.37
N THR A 312 19.31 20.75 -19.69
CA THR A 312 18.53 21.52 -20.65
C THR A 312 17.03 21.19 -20.57
N ALA A 313 16.19 22.00 -21.18
CA ALA A 313 14.75 21.77 -21.24
C ALA A 313 14.39 20.42 -21.90
N ALA A 314 15.23 19.92 -22.82
CA ALA A 314 15.04 18.65 -23.53
C ALA A 314 15.27 17.40 -22.65
N MET A 315 15.88 17.55 -21.46
CA MET A 315 16.02 16.43 -20.53
C MET A 315 14.65 16.02 -19.96
N PRO A 316 14.25 14.73 -20.09
CA PRO A 316 12.88 14.32 -19.72
C PRO A 316 12.68 14.10 -18.21
N TYR A 317 13.76 14.01 -17.44
CA TYR A 317 13.72 13.69 -16.03
C TYR A 317 13.70 14.93 -15.14
N ALA A 318 13.07 14.81 -13.99
CA ALA A 318 13.03 15.79 -12.91
C ALA A 318 13.95 15.35 -11.74
N PRO A 319 14.40 16.28 -10.89
CA PRO A 319 15.15 15.91 -9.69
C PRO A 319 14.30 15.13 -8.69
N GLY A 320 14.96 14.38 -7.82
CA GLY A 320 14.34 13.68 -6.70
C GLY A 320 15.24 13.68 -5.47
N TRP A 321 14.97 12.76 -4.53
CA TRP A 321 15.62 12.79 -3.22
C TRP A 321 16.69 11.71 -3.01
N SER A 322 16.87 10.79 -3.95
CA SER A 322 17.83 9.68 -3.84
C SER A 322 17.74 8.90 -2.53
N THR A 323 16.52 8.61 -2.07
CA THR A 323 16.30 7.92 -0.80
C THR A 323 16.04 6.42 -0.95
N ASN A 324 15.87 5.91 -2.18
CA ASN A 324 15.69 4.50 -2.49
C ASN A 324 16.59 4.15 -3.69
N LEU A 325 17.82 3.73 -3.41
CA LEU A 325 18.88 3.56 -4.40
C LEU A 325 19.16 2.09 -4.68
N PRO A 326 18.96 1.60 -5.94
CA PRO A 326 19.33 0.24 -6.33
C PRO A 326 20.81 -0.06 -6.06
N THR A 327 21.10 -1.28 -5.61
CA THR A 327 22.47 -1.72 -5.30
C THR A 327 23.24 -2.19 -6.55
N GLN A 328 24.57 -2.12 -6.47
CA GLN A 328 25.43 -2.74 -7.49
C GLN A 328 25.28 -4.27 -7.51
N ASN A 329 24.89 -4.90 -6.39
CA ASN A 329 24.56 -6.33 -6.33
C ASN A 329 23.35 -6.67 -7.22
N LEU A 330 22.30 -5.83 -7.20
CA LEU A 330 21.16 -5.99 -8.11
C LEU A 330 21.59 -5.80 -9.56
N ALA A 331 22.42 -4.79 -9.87
CA ALA A 331 22.91 -4.54 -11.22
C ALA A 331 23.72 -5.71 -11.78
N ALA A 332 24.55 -6.34 -10.94
CA ALA A 332 25.36 -7.51 -11.29
C ALA A 332 24.53 -8.80 -11.46
N ALA A 333 23.32 -8.87 -10.91
CA ALA A 333 22.45 -10.03 -11.06
C ALA A 333 21.84 -10.17 -12.46
N TYR A 334 21.72 -9.06 -13.22
CA TYR A 334 21.23 -9.09 -14.59
C TYR A 334 22.28 -9.68 -15.54
N GLN A 335 21.87 -10.64 -16.33
CA GLN A 335 22.72 -11.26 -17.34
C GLN A 335 22.89 -10.35 -18.57
N ALA A 336 23.96 -10.56 -19.32
CA ALA A 336 24.14 -9.85 -20.58
C ALA A 336 22.97 -10.11 -21.54
N GLY A 337 22.45 -9.06 -22.15
CA GLY A 337 21.28 -9.12 -23.05
C GLY A 337 19.93 -9.09 -22.36
N ASP A 338 19.85 -9.03 -21.03
CA ASP A 338 18.58 -8.82 -20.32
C ASP A 338 18.13 -7.36 -20.46
N GLN A 339 17.10 -7.14 -21.27
CA GLN A 339 16.56 -5.81 -21.59
C GLN A 339 15.94 -5.10 -20.39
N ARG A 340 15.63 -5.83 -19.31
CA ARG A 340 15.04 -5.25 -18.08
C ARG A 340 16.05 -4.41 -17.29
N LYS A 341 17.35 -4.69 -17.42
CA LYS A 341 18.39 -3.98 -16.67
C LYS A 341 18.28 -2.47 -16.85
N GLU A 342 18.31 -2.00 -18.08
CA GLU A 342 18.24 -0.57 -18.40
C GLU A 342 16.88 0.05 -18.04
N ALA A 343 15.80 -0.72 -18.16
CA ALA A 343 14.47 -0.27 -17.80
C ALA A 343 14.23 -0.23 -16.28
N THR A 344 15.06 -0.92 -15.49
CA THR A 344 14.97 -0.96 -14.02
C THR A 344 15.98 -0.02 -13.37
N LEU A 345 17.18 0.07 -13.92
CA LEU A 345 18.32 0.76 -13.33
C LEU A 345 18.75 1.94 -14.22
N PHE A 346 18.57 3.14 -13.72
CA PHE A 346 19.07 4.36 -14.36
C PHE A 346 20.46 4.67 -13.83
N ASP A 347 21.48 4.45 -14.68
CA ASP A 347 22.87 4.87 -14.44
C ASP A 347 23.01 6.33 -14.87
N VAL A 348 23.07 7.24 -13.90
CA VAL A 348 23.07 8.68 -14.17
C VAL A 348 24.35 9.14 -14.87
N GLU A 349 25.50 8.53 -14.57
CA GLU A 349 26.77 8.91 -15.21
C GLU A 349 26.83 8.40 -16.65
N ALA A 350 26.40 7.15 -16.90
CA ALA A 350 26.25 6.62 -18.25
C ALA A 350 25.28 7.48 -19.08
N TYR A 351 24.15 7.88 -18.49
CA TYR A 351 23.18 8.76 -19.17
C TYR A 351 23.79 10.11 -19.53
N LYS A 352 24.50 10.76 -18.61
CA LYS A 352 25.19 12.03 -18.82
C LYS A 352 26.20 11.93 -19.97
N ASN A 353 27.03 10.89 -19.95
CA ASN A 353 28.06 10.67 -20.96
C ASN A 353 27.49 10.38 -22.35
N ALA A 354 26.37 9.67 -22.42
CA ALA A 354 25.65 9.38 -23.67
C ALA A 354 24.88 10.61 -24.22
N ASN A 355 24.63 11.63 -23.42
CA ASN A 355 23.83 12.79 -23.77
C ASN A 355 24.52 14.12 -23.44
N PRO A 356 25.73 14.41 -23.96
CA PRO A 356 26.48 15.61 -23.61
C PRO A 356 25.71 16.90 -23.95
N GLN A 357 24.85 16.89 -24.97
CA GLN A 357 24.01 18.00 -25.40
C GLN A 357 22.96 18.42 -24.36
N LEU A 358 22.66 17.55 -23.41
CA LEU A 358 21.67 17.84 -22.33
C LEU A 358 22.30 18.62 -21.18
N ASN A 359 23.63 18.76 -21.12
CA ASN A 359 24.35 19.44 -20.03
C ASN A 359 23.94 18.93 -18.64
N VAL A 360 23.85 17.60 -18.48
CA VAL A 360 23.37 16.98 -17.24
C VAL A 360 24.34 17.25 -16.09
N THR A 361 23.79 17.77 -14.99
CA THR A 361 24.47 17.91 -13.71
C THR A 361 23.63 17.29 -12.61
N TYR A 362 24.25 16.81 -11.54
CA TYR A 362 23.57 16.22 -10.39
C TYR A 362 24.49 16.25 -9.15
N GLN A 363 23.96 15.97 -7.99
CA GLN A 363 24.75 15.85 -6.78
C GLN A 363 25.52 14.50 -6.81
N VAL A 364 26.84 14.59 -7.01
CA VAL A 364 27.71 13.43 -7.29
C VAL A 364 27.83 12.46 -6.10
N ALA A 365 27.74 12.93 -4.88
CA ALA A 365 27.90 12.11 -3.68
C ALA A 365 26.81 12.38 -2.64
N PRO A 366 25.53 12.04 -2.88
CA PRO A 366 24.56 11.93 -1.82
C PRO A 366 24.92 10.74 -0.90
N PHE A 367 24.33 10.68 0.26
CA PHE A 367 24.60 9.62 1.25
C PHE A 367 24.28 8.23 0.67
N LYS A 368 25.18 7.26 0.88
CA LYS A 368 25.11 5.88 0.32
C LYS A 368 24.91 5.83 -1.20
N ASN A 369 25.41 6.81 -1.95
CA ASN A 369 25.22 6.86 -3.40
C ASN A 369 25.79 5.62 -4.08
N THR A 370 24.93 4.92 -4.82
CA THR A 370 25.31 3.76 -5.64
C THR A 370 25.60 4.09 -7.11
N GLY A 371 25.30 5.33 -7.55
CA GLY A 371 25.30 5.75 -8.95
C GLY A 371 24.07 5.30 -9.75
N LEU A 372 23.22 4.46 -9.15
CA LEU A 372 22.04 3.86 -9.78
C LEU A 372 20.75 4.39 -9.14
N TYR A 373 19.71 4.51 -9.97
CA TYR A 373 18.40 5.00 -9.56
C TYR A 373 17.29 4.11 -10.10
N ASN A 374 16.12 4.08 -9.46
CA ASN A 374 14.99 3.30 -9.91
C ASN A 374 14.39 3.90 -11.19
N HIS A 375 14.67 3.32 -12.35
CA HIS A 375 14.21 3.83 -13.64
C HIS A 375 12.72 3.56 -13.89
N LYS A 376 12.15 2.50 -13.28
CA LYS A 376 10.72 2.21 -13.39
C LYS A 376 9.87 3.39 -12.92
N TYR A 377 10.28 4.00 -11.82
CA TYR A 377 9.55 5.11 -11.16
C TYR A 377 10.46 6.34 -10.98
N LEU A 378 11.28 6.64 -11.98
CA LEU A 378 12.10 7.85 -11.99
C LEU A 378 11.22 9.08 -12.23
N PRO A 379 11.39 10.20 -11.48
CA PRO A 379 10.66 11.43 -11.72
C PRO A 379 10.79 11.95 -13.14
N ARG A 380 9.66 12.23 -13.79
CA ARG A 380 9.61 12.78 -15.15
C ARG A 380 8.97 14.15 -15.20
N LYS A 381 9.49 15.01 -16.05
CA LYS A 381 8.91 16.35 -16.28
C LYS A 381 7.52 16.21 -16.88
N GLY A 382 6.60 17.07 -16.44
CA GLY A 382 5.21 17.09 -16.91
C GLY A 382 4.26 16.12 -16.19
N GLU A 383 4.76 15.27 -15.28
CA GLU A 383 3.92 14.33 -14.52
C GLU A 383 3.37 14.93 -13.20
N THR A 384 3.72 16.18 -12.88
CA THR A 384 3.29 16.85 -11.65
C THR A 384 2.46 18.09 -11.92
N SER A 385 1.67 18.52 -10.94
CA SER A 385 1.00 19.81 -10.89
C SER A 385 1.07 20.37 -9.47
N GLY A 386 0.93 21.69 -9.30
CA GLY A 386 0.94 22.34 -7.99
C GLY A 386 2.24 22.11 -7.22
N GLN A 387 2.20 21.33 -6.14
CA GLN A 387 3.38 20.99 -5.34
C GLN A 387 4.19 19.87 -6.01
N VAL A 388 5.16 20.25 -6.79
CA VAL A 388 5.90 19.42 -7.76
C VAL A 388 6.50 18.16 -7.13
N GLU A 389 7.04 18.25 -5.92
CA GLU A 389 7.75 17.14 -5.26
C GLU A 389 6.85 15.99 -4.80
N LEU A 390 5.56 16.23 -4.66
CA LEU A 390 4.66 15.33 -3.95
C LEU A 390 3.47 14.88 -4.79
N ASN A 391 3.38 15.35 -6.04
CA ASN A 391 2.16 15.24 -6.82
C ASN A 391 2.37 14.61 -8.20
N TYR A 392 3.05 13.45 -8.23
CA TYR A 392 3.22 12.67 -9.47
C TYR A 392 1.95 11.88 -9.80
N LEU A 393 1.57 11.91 -11.09
CA LEU A 393 0.35 11.23 -11.57
C LEU A 393 0.54 9.72 -11.78
N ASN A 394 1.77 9.23 -11.91
CA ASN A 394 2.05 7.88 -12.38
C ASN A 394 1.59 6.82 -11.37
N ASN A 395 0.72 5.91 -11.81
CA ASN A 395 0.20 4.80 -11.02
C ASN A 395 1.30 3.82 -10.59
N PHE A 396 1.06 3.11 -9.49
CA PHE A 396 1.91 2.00 -9.08
C PHE A 396 1.32 0.64 -9.53
N ARG A 397 2.11 -0.16 -10.27
CA ARG A 397 1.72 -1.49 -10.77
C ARG A 397 1.88 -2.51 -9.65
N THR A 398 0.82 -2.73 -8.88
CA THR A 398 0.85 -3.54 -7.66
C THR A 398 0.92 -5.04 -7.95
N ILE A 399 0.17 -5.50 -8.95
CA ILE A 399 0.20 -6.88 -9.43
C ILE A 399 0.24 -6.84 -10.96
N ARG A 400 1.31 -7.41 -11.53
CA ARG A 400 1.48 -7.54 -12.98
C ARG A 400 1.31 -8.99 -13.43
N TYR A 401 0.95 -9.19 -14.69
CA TYR A 401 0.78 -10.53 -15.25
C TYR A 401 2.05 -11.38 -15.17
N ALA A 402 3.24 -10.76 -15.30
CA ALA A 402 4.52 -11.45 -15.08
C ALA A 402 4.61 -12.03 -13.67
N GLU A 403 4.13 -11.33 -12.65
CA GLU A 403 4.08 -11.87 -11.29
C GLU A 403 3.14 -13.06 -11.19
N VAL A 404 1.96 -13.01 -11.82
CA VAL A 404 1.00 -14.13 -11.86
C VAL A 404 1.66 -15.38 -12.47
N LEU A 405 2.41 -15.22 -13.58
CA LEU A 405 3.15 -16.31 -14.21
C LEU A 405 4.20 -16.91 -13.27
N LEU A 406 4.98 -16.08 -12.59
CA LEU A 406 6.05 -16.53 -11.70
C LEU A 406 5.51 -17.16 -10.40
N LEU A 407 4.40 -16.65 -9.85
CA LEU A 407 3.71 -17.27 -8.72
C LEU A 407 3.11 -18.63 -9.12
N ALA A 408 2.52 -18.73 -10.34
CA ALA A 408 2.03 -19.99 -10.86
C ALA A 408 3.16 -21.00 -11.09
N ALA A 409 4.31 -20.53 -11.63
CA ALA A 409 5.49 -21.37 -11.78
C ALA A 409 5.95 -21.94 -10.42
N GLU A 410 6.02 -21.10 -9.38
CA GLU A 410 6.36 -21.56 -8.04
C GLU A 410 5.33 -22.54 -7.48
N ALA A 411 4.03 -22.26 -7.65
CA ALA A 411 2.95 -23.12 -7.18
C ALA A 411 3.02 -24.51 -7.81
N PHE A 412 3.18 -24.60 -9.14
CA PHE A 412 3.29 -25.89 -9.84
C PHE A 412 4.58 -26.65 -9.53
N ASN A 413 5.71 -25.97 -9.28
CA ASN A 413 6.95 -26.64 -8.86
C ASN A 413 6.88 -27.16 -7.43
N ARG A 414 6.11 -26.51 -6.53
CA ARG A 414 6.07 -26.82 -5.09
C ARG A 414 4.80 -27.51 -4.63
N SER A 415 3.84 -27.80 -5.52
CA SER A 415 2.64 -28.56 -5.18
C SER A 415 2.96 -29.97 -4.68
N SER A 416 2.01 -30.62 -4.04
CA SER A 416 2.14 -32.01 -3.59
C SER A 416 2.39 -32.99 -4.75
N THR A 417 1.97 -32.60 -5.97
CA THR A 417 2.25 -33.31 -7.23
C THR A 417 2.95 -32.32 -8.18
N PRO A 418 4.29 -32.16 -8.10
CA PRO A 418 5.00 -31.15 -8.87
C PRO A 418 4.85 -31.32 -10.38
N ASN A 419 4.63 -30.22 -11.08
CA ASN A 419 4.57 -30.16 -12.55
C ASN A 419 5.63 -29.20 -13.07
N ASP A 420 6.88 -29.67 -13.10
CA ASP A 420 8.03 -28.86 -13.54
C ASP A 420 7.92 -28.44 -15.01
N ALA A 421 7.26 -29.22 -15.87
CA ALA A 421 7.09 -28.82 -17.27
C ALA A 421 6.22 -27.55 -17.39
N LYS A 422 5.10 -27.52 -16.65
CA LYS A 422 4.22 -26.36 -16.62
C LYS A 422 4.90 -25.16 -15.92
N ALA A 423 5.56 -25.40 -14.80
CA ALA A 423 6.33 -24.39 -14.06
C ALA A 423 7.39 -23.70 -14.95
N ARG A 424 8.17 -24.51 -15.69
CA ARG A 424 9.15 -24.00 -16.68
C ARG A 424 8.49 -23.22 -17.79
N GLY A 425 7.32 -23.68 -18.26
CA GLY A 425 6.57 -22.99 -19.31
C GLY A 425 6.25 -21.55 -18.91
N TYR A 426 5.77 -21.35 -17.70
CA TYR A 426 5.44 -20.00 -17.19
C TYR A 426 6.71 -19.16 -16.93
N LEU A 427 7.74 -19.73 -16.31
CA LEU A 427 9.03 -19.06 -16.13
C LEU A 427 9.60 -18.60 -17.48
N ASN A 428 9.60 -19.47 -18.48
CA ASN A 428 10.20 -19.19 -19.77
C ASN A 428 9.45 -18.12 -20.58
N GLN A 429 8.15 -17.93 -20.39
CA GLN A 429 7.44 -16.80 -20.98
C GLN A 429 8.03 -15.45 -20.51
N VAL A 430 8.30 -15.32 -19.20
CA VAL A 430 8.93 -14.11 -18.65
C VAL A 430 10.35 -13.94 -19.17
N ARG A 431 11.15 -15.01 -19.21
CA ARG A 431 12.53 -14.98 -19.73
C ARG A 431 12.58 -14.65 -21.22
N GLN A 432 11.67 -15.18 -22.01
CA GLN A 432 11.60 -14.87 -23.45
C GLN A 432 11.30 -13.39 -23.70
N ARG A 433 10.43 -12.79 -22.91
CA ARG A 433 10.19 -11.35 -22.96
C ARG A 433 11.45 -10.57 -22.54
N ALA A 434 12.14 -11.00 -21.49
CA ALA A 434 13.32 -10.34 -20.96
C ALA A 434 14.50 -10.32 -21.96
N PHE A 435 14.69 -11.38 -22.73
CA PHE A 435 15.78 -11.53 -23.69
C PHE A 435 15.37 -11.36 -25.15
N GLY A 436 14.07 -11.22 -25.42
CA GLY A 436 13.55 -11.11 -26.79
C GLY A 436 13.62 -12.40 -27.61
N ASN A 437 14.05 -13.52 -27.02
CA ASN A 437 14.24 -14.82 -27.68
C ASN A 437 14.26 -15.97 -26.67
N THR A 438 14.44 -17.21 -27.17
CA THR A 438 14.41 -18.43 -26.36
C THR A 438 15.76 -18.92 -25.85
N SER A 439 16.86 -18.22 -26.18
CA SER A 439 18.26 -18.68 -25.88
C SER A 439 18.52 -18.83 -24.38
N GLN A 440 17.82 -18.09 -23.57
CA GLN A 440 17.95 -18.09 -22.11
C GLN A 440 16.82 -18.86 -21.41
N ASN A 441 16.10 -19.72 -22.14
CA ASN A 441 15.08 -20.57 -21.53
C ASN A 441 15.71 -21.52 -20.51
N SER A 442 15.07 -21.62 -19.34
CA SER A 442 15.45 -22.59 -18.31
C SER A 442 15.07 -24.00 -18.75
N THR A 443 15.97 -24.94 -18.52
CA THR A 443 15.73 -26.39 -18.66
C THR A 443 15.72 -27.08 -17.30
N ALA A 444 15.87 -26.34 -16.22
CA ALA A 444 15.96 -26.83 -14.85
C ALA A 444 14.70 -27.59 -14.41
N SER A 445 14.82 -28.40 -13.35
CA SER A 445 13.74 -29.12 -12.68
C SER A 445 13.95 -29.14 -11.15
N GLY A 446 12.93 -29.50 -10.41
CA GLY A 446 12.96 -29.67 -8.95
C GLY A 446 13.45 -28.42 -8.22
N THR A 447 14.39 -28.58 -7.31
CA THR A 447 14.94 -27.49 -6.49
C THR A 447 15.71 -26.46 -7.29
N THR A 448 16.38 -26.88 -8.37
CA THR A 448 17.10 -25.97 -9.28
C THR A 448 16.12 -25.06 -10.02
N LEU A 449 15.00 -25.61 -10.50
CA LEU A 449 13.92 -24.80 -11.10
C LEU A 449 13.32 -23.82 -10.09
N ARG A 450 13.10 -24.27 -8.84
CA ARG A 450 12.62 -23.39 -7.77
C ARG A 450 13.52 -22.18 -7.57
N GLN A 451 14.83 -22.40 -7.47
CA GLN A 451 15.78 -21.30 -7.32
C GLN A 451 15.75 -20.38 -8.56
N ALA A 452 15.69 -20.93 -9.76
CA ALA A 452 15.59 -20.15 -11.00
C ALA A 452 14.31 -19.28 -11.02
N ILE A 453 13.18 -19.78 -10.51
CA ILE A 453 11.93 -18.99 -10.39
C ILE A 453 12.12 -17.83 -9.39
N TRP A 454 12.74 -18.07 -8.24
CA TRP A 454 12.98 -17.03 -7.24
C TRP A 454 13.97 -15.98 -7.71
N ASP A 455 15.01 -16.38 -8.47
CA ASP A 455 15.97 -15.47 -9.07
C ASP A 455 15.31 -14.64 -10.18
N GLU A 456 14.45 -15.24 -10.99
CA GLU A 456 13.69 -14.53 -12.02
C GLU A 456 12.72 -13.51 -11.41
N ARG A 457 12.04 -13.86 -10.29
CA ARG A 457 11.20 -12.91 -9.54
C ARG A 457 12.00 -11.70 -9.07
N ARG A 458 13.23 -11.93 -8.58
CA ARG A 458 14.13 -10.84 -8.15
C ARG A 458 14.36 -9.83 -9.27
N LEU A 459 14.68 -10.32 -10.49
CA LEU A 459 15.00 -9.45 -11.64
C LEU A 459 13.77 -8.80 -12.23
N GLU A 460 12.68 -9.54 -12.34
CA GLU A 460 11.42 -9.06 -12.91
C GLU A 460 10.77 -7.99 -12.06
N LEU A 461 10.69 -8.23 -10.74
CA LEU A 461 10.00 -7.38 -9.78
C LEU A 461 10.95 -6.48 -8.98
N ALA A 462 12.19 -6.31 -9.43
CA ALA A 462 13.14 -5.42 -8.78
C ALA A 462 12.57 -4.00 -8.65
N MET A 463 12.71 -3.39 -7.48
CA MET A 463 12.22 -2.05 -7.15
C MET A 463 10.67 -1.92 -7.19
N GLU A 464 9.95 -3.02 -6.96
CA GLU A 464 8.50 -3.07 -6.86
C GLU A 464 8.01 -3.54 -5.46
N GLY A 465 8.90 -3.66 -4.47
CA GLY A 465 8.56 -3.88 -3.06
C GLY A 465 8.33 -5.34 -2.65
N ASP A 466 8.68 -6.33 -3.46
CA ASP A 466 8.47 -7.75 -3.13
C ASP A 466 9.71 -8.46 -2.58
N ARG A 467 10.92 -7.95 -2.86
CA ARG A 467 12.16 -8.68 -2.60
C ARG A 467 12.38 -9.06 -1.14
N PHE A 468 12.17 -8.14 -0.20
CA PHE A 468 12.30 -8.43 1.23
C PHE A 468 11.39 -9.59 1.65
N PHE A 469 10.12 -9.52 1.27
CA PHE A 469 9.14 -10.54 1.61
C PHE A 469 9.44 -11.88 0.93
N ASP A 470 9.93 -11.87 -0.30
CA ASP A 470 10.38 -13.09 -0.99
C ASP A 470 11.56 -13.74 -0.25
N LEU A 471 12.54 -12.97 0.20
CA LEU A 471 13.67 -13.49 0.97
C LEU A 471 13.24 -14.08 2.32
N VAL A 472 12.32 -13.41 3.01
CA VAL A 472 11.79 -13.89 4.29
C VAL A 472 10.99 -15.18 4.12
N ARG A 473 9.98 -15.19 3.22
CA ARG A 473 9.10 -16.37 3.04
C ARG A 473 9.81 -17.61 2.49
N THR A 474 10.92 -17.40 1.77
CA THR A 474 11.73 -18.50 1.19
C THR A 474 12.90 -18.92 2.09
N GLY A 475 13.06 -18.28 3.25
CA GLY A 475 14.14 -18.56 4.20
C GLY A 475 15.53 -18.11 3.71
N GLN A 476 15.62 -17.20 2.75
CA GLN A 476 16.86 -16.75 2.15
C GLN A 476 17.39 -15.42 2.73
N ALA A 477 16.69 -14.79 3.66
CA ALA A 477 17.06 -13.47 4.20
C ALA A 477 18.41 -13.50 4.93
N VAL A 478 18.65 -14.55 5.73
CA VAL A 478 19.94 -14.76 6.40
C VAL A 478 21.04 -14.96 5.35
N GLY A 479 22.11 -14.19 5.46
CA GLY A 479 23.26 -14.23 4.55
C GLY A 479 23.10 -13.46 3.24
N LYS A 480 21.87 -13.04 2.86
CA LYS A 480 21.65 -12.15 1.72
C LYS A 480 21.42 -10.70 2.12
N ILE A 481 20.79 -10.47 3.27
CA ILE A 481 20.52 -9.13 3.78
C ILE A 481 21.52 -8.82 4.90
N PRO A 482 22.40 -7.82 4.75
CA PRO A 482 23.28 -7.37 5.83
C PRO A 482 22.48 -6.90 7.07
N GLY A 483 22.92 -7.31 8.26
CA GLY A 483 22.23 -6.93 9.51
C GLY A 483 20.97 -7.71 9.86
N PHE A 484 20.46 -8.56 8.96
CA PHE A 484 19.28 -9.36 9.23
C PHE A 484 19.54 -10.42 10.33
N THR A 485 18.69 -10.44 11.34
CA THR A 485 18.74 -11.39 12.45
C THR A 485 17.50 -12.28 12.42
N ALA A 486 17.71 -13.58 12.28
CA ALA A 486 16.63 -14.56 12.30
C ALA A 486 15.92 -14.57 13.66
N GLY A 487 14.60 -14.78 13.64
CA GLY A 487 13.74 -14.74 14.82
C GLY A 487 13.34 -13.33 15.27
N LYS A 488 13.87 -12.29 14.61
CA LYS A 488 13.51 -10.89 14.87
C LYS A 488 13.03 -10.18 13.59
N HIS A 489 13.85 -10.17 12.55
CA HIS A 489 13.67 -9.29 11.41
C HIS A 489 12.78 -9.87 10.30
N GLU A 490 12.16 -11.02 10.51
CA GLU A 490 11.09 -11.55 9.63
C GLU A 490 9.85 -10.66 9.63
N VAL A 491 9.70 -9.86 10.70
CA VAL A 491 8.62 -8.88 10.87
C VAL A 491 9.17 -7.59 11.47
N PHE A 492 8.50 -6.49 11.23
CA PHE A 492 8.78 -5.20 11.83
C PHE A 492 8.15 -5.08 13.23
N PRO A 493 8.63 -4.16 14.09
CA PRO A 493 8.05 -3.94 15.42
C PRO A 493 6.63 -3.38 15.33
N ILE A 494 5.78 -3.77 16.27
CA ILE A 494 4.49 -3.10 16.49
C ILE A 494 4.77 -1.65 16.94
N PRO A 495 4.11 -0.64 16.33
CA PRO A 495 4.35 0.74 16.68
C PRO A 495 4.16 1.03 18.16
N GLN A 496 5.07 1.80 18.76
CA GLN A 496 5.10 2.07 20.21
C GLN A 496 3.78 2.65 20.74
N GLN A 497 3.11 3.49 19.95
CA GLN A 497 1.82 4.05 20.35
C GLN A 497 0.75 2.97 20.55
N GLU A 498 0.73 1.96 19.69
CA GLU A 498 -0.24 0.85 19.78
C GLU A 498 0.03 -0.02 21.02
N VAL A 499 1.31 -0.23 21.34
CA VAL A 499 1.70 -0.92 22.58
C VAL A 499 1.22 -0.14 23.81
N LEU A 500 1.39 1.19 23.82
CA LEU A 500 1.01 2.05 24.95
C LEU A 500 -0.49 2.26 25.10
N ILE A 501 -1.20 2.47 23.99
CA ILE A 501 -2.63 2.83 24.00
C ILE A 501 -3.52 1.59 24.14
N SER A 502 -3.21 0.54 23.39
CA SER A 502 -4.04 -0.67 23.32
C SER A 502 -3.47 -1.85 24.09
N GLY A 503 -2.30 -1.70 24.71
CA GLY A 503 -1.65 -2.78 25.46
C GLY A 503 -1.26 -3.97 24.60
N LEU A 504 -0.94 -3.74 23.31
CA LEU A 504 -0.49 -4.80 22.42
C LEU A 504 0.88 -5.33 22.82
N THR A 505 1.07 -6.64 22.72
CA THR A 505 2.39 -7.24 22.92
C THR A 505 3.31 -6.90 21.73
N GLN A 506 4.60 -6.72 22.00
CA GLN A 506 5.59 -6.46 20.96
C GLN A 506 6.01 -7.76 20.25
N ASN A 507 6.56 -7.64 19.05
CA ASN A 507 7.22 -8.73 18.34
C ASN A 507 8.54 -9.13 19.03
N PRO A 508 8.96 -10.40 18.95
CA PRO A 508 10.20 -10.86 19.57
C PRO A 508 11.41 -10.05 19.14
N GLY A 509 12.28 -9.70 20.10
CA GLY A 509 13.53 -8.97 19.84
C GLY A 509 13.41 -7.45 19.74
N TYR A 510 12.20 -6.87 19.91
CA TYR A 510 11.97 -5.41 19.87
C TYR A 510 11.55 -4.85 21.21
#